data_a05eb596cf20131e6380ccd228147480
#
_entry.id   a05eb596cf20131e6380ccd228147480
#
_cell.length_a   1.000
_cell.length_b   1.000
_cell.length_c   1.000
_cell.angle_alpha   90.00
_cell.angle_beta   90.00
_cell.angle_gamma   90.00
#
_symmetry.space_group_name_H-M   'P 1'
#
loop_
_entity.id
_entity.type
_entity.pdbx_description
1 polymer ?
#
loop_
_entity_poly.entity_id
_entity_poly.type
_entity_poly.pdbx_seq_one_letter_code
_entity_poly.pdbx_strand_id
1 'polypeptide(L)'
;MSTALPVSSGIRRRQVEFDVSDAIGTGEELKQCAWVFEPDRDTAIEGAILCLAGGTYDKQYWHLTVPDYEDYSFAEHMARRGFVVVTLDHLATGDSSDPTTSGNVGLRLLARGDAEVARQVTERLKAGTLTTDLEPLPTVTLFGVGHSMGACLTTIVQSEYNTYDGVVLLGYGVDITPTTDSSADAEDLSGRIEQSEKIFRSHTGTPDGARSTIVPRGPLRALFHAPDVPSAVIAADDAAQSRVPVRAASEVTTPGFVREYAERINVPGFLGLGESDVSPDPWTEPANYRASNAISLVVLPGSHHCHNFATGRRRFWDEIAGWMTQRITLIR
;
A
#
# COMPACT_ATOMS: atom_id res chain seq x y z
N MET A 1 20.58 16.57 5.52
CA MET A 1 21.48 15.74 4.68
C MET A 1 20.85 14.38 4.60
N SER A 2 20.21 14.06 3.48
CA SER A 2 19.61 12.74 3.26
C SER A 2 20.73 11.74 3.05
N THR A 3 21.00 10.91 4.05
CA THR A 3 21.90 9.76 3.91
C THR A 3 21.21 8.76 2.98
N ALA A 4 21.70 8.66 1.75
CA ALA A 4 21.26 7.63 0.83
C ALA A 4 21.49 6.26 1.48
N LEU A 5 20.41 5.56 1.82
CA LEU A 5 20.49 4.19 2.32
C LEU A 5 21.06 3.29 1.23
N PRO A 6 21.93 2.31 1.56
CA PRO A 6 22.54 1.45 0.56
C PRO A 6 21.48 0.65 -0.20
N VAL A 7 21.60 0.60 -1.51
CA VAL A 7 20.84 -0.29 -2.41
C VAL A 7 21.75 -1.43 -2.79
N SER A 8 21.20 -2.62 -3.03
CA SER A 8 21.99 -3.75 -3.51
C SER A 8 22.62 -3.45 -4.88
N SER A 9 23.75 -4.07 -5.19
CA SER A 9 24.48 -3.85 -6.44
C SER A 9 23.56 -4.07 -7.65
N GLY A 10 23.53 -3.11 -8.57
CA GLY A 10 22.76 -3.15 -9.81
C GLY A 10 21.41 -2.45 -9.77
N ILE A 11 20.72 -2.36 -8.61
CA ILE A 11 19.45 -1.63 -8.46
C ILE A 11 19.72 -0.16 -8.20
N ARG A 12 19.02 0.72 -8.90
CA ARG A 12 19.11 2.17 -8.67
C ARG A 12 17.84 2.67 -7.99
N ARG A 13 18.00 3.49 -6.95
CA ARG A 13 16.89 4.16 -6.27
C ARG A 13 16.96 5.65 -6.53
N ARG A 14 15.85 6.23 -6.95
CA ARG A 14 15.66 7.66 -7.16
C ARG A 14 14.50 8.19 -6.34
N GLN A 15 14.60 9.40 -5.83
CA GLN A 15 13.47 10.13 -5.27
C GLN A 15 12.80 10.92 -6.39
N VAL A 16 11.47 10.84 -6.44
CA VAL A 16 10.62 11.53 -7.43
C VAL A 16 9.46 12.19 -6.72
N GLU A 17 9.06 13.35 -7.20
CA GLU A 17 7.89 14.09 -6.74
C GLU A 17 6.83 14.12 -7.84
N PHE A 18 5.56 14.06 -7.41
CA PHE A 18 4.39 14.15 -8.27
C PHE A 18 3.50 15.29 -7.79
N ASP A 19 3.23 16.26 -8.66
CA ASP A 19 2.27 17.32 -8.37
C ASP A 19 0.85 16.77 -8.46
N VAL A 20 0.09 16.89 -7.38
CA VAL A 20 -1.29 16.43 -7.28
C VAL A 20 -2.27 17.55 -6.96
N SER A 21 -1.81 18.80 -7.02
CA SER A 21 -2.56 20.01 -6.64
C SER A 21 -3.92 20.10 -7.35
N ASP A 22 -3.90 19.99 -8.67
CA ASP A 22 -5.13 20.09 -9.50
C ASP A 22 -6.09 18.91 -9.23
N ALA A 23 -5.54 17.71 -9.05
CA ALA A 23 -6.35 16.53 -8.75
C ALA A 23 -7.06 16.65 -7.41
N ILE A 24 -6.42 17.19 -6.39
CA ILE A 24 -7.04 17.41 -5.07
C ILE A 24 -7.99 18.60 -5.10
N GLY A 25 -7.65 19.69 -5.81
CA GLY A 25 -8.55 20.79 -6.07
C GLY A 25 -8.83 21.71 -4.87
N THR A 26 -7.92 21.79 -3.91
CA THR A 26 -8.03 22.67 -2.72
C THR A 26 -7.43 24.06 -2.93
N GLY A 27 -6.72 24.26 -4.03
CA GLY A 27 -5.96 25.48 -4.28
C GLY A 27 -4.61 25.54 -3.55
N GLU A 28 -4.23 24.48 -2.85
CA GLU A 28 -2.89 24.32 -2.25
C GLU A 28 -1.93 23.70 -3.26
N GLU A 29 -0.64 24.04 -3.17
CA GLU A 29 0.41 23.29 -3.86
C GLU A 29 0.69 21.99 -3.10
N LEU A 30 0.30 20.86 -3.69
CA LEU A 30 0.38 19.55 -3.06
C LEU A 30 1.23 18.59 -3.90
N LYS A 31 2.19 17.95 -3.23
CA LYS A 31 3.08 16.96 -3.84
C LYS A 31 3.03 15.65 -3.08
N GLN A 32 3.09 14.55 -3.83
CA GLN A 32 3.37 13.23 -3.28
C GLN A 32 4.79 12.79 -3.64
N CYS A 33 5.50 12.27 -2.64
CA CYS A 33 6.89 11.85 -2.75
C CYS A 33 6.98 10.33 -2.89
N ALA A 34 7.88 9.87 -3.76
CA ALA A 34 8.08 8.45 -3.98
C ALA A 34 9.56 8.09 -4.12
N TRP A 35 9.88 6.83 -3.86
CA TRP A 35 11.09 6.23 -4.36
C TRP A 35 10.79 5.39 -5.60
N VAL A 36 11.62 5.51 -6.61
CA VAL A 36 11.61 4.67 -7.80
C VAL A 36 12.81 3.75 -7.75
N PHE A 37 12.55 2.44 -7.79
CA PHE A 37 13.57 1.41 -7.89
C PHE A 37 13.59 0.91 -9.34
N GLU A 38 14.73 1.06 -9.97
CA GLU A 38 14.94 0.66 -11.36
C GLU A 38 15.69 -0.67 -11.41
N PRO A 39 15.28 -1.60 -12.30
CA PRO A 39 16.08 -2.78 -12.61
C PRO A 39 17.50 -2.44 -13.01
N ASP A 40 18.42 -3.40 -12.93
CA ASP A 40 19.72 -3.28 -13.55
C ASP A 40 19.56 -3.02 -15.06
N ARG A 41 20.49 -2.25 -15.64
CA ARG A 41 20.46 -1.86 -17.07
C ARG A 41 20.39 -3.04 -18.04
N ASP A 42 20.97 -4.18 -17.65
CA ASP A 42 20.97 -5.40 -18.45
C ASP A 42 19.71 -6.25 -18.26
N THR A 43 18.80 -5.85 -17.36
CA THR A 43 17.55 -6.55 -17.09
C THR A 43 16.43 -5.97 -17.94
N ALA A 44 15.75 -6.82 -18.72
CA ALA A 44 14.56 -6.41 -19.47
C ALA A 44 13.47 -5.93 -18.52
N ILE A 45 12.79 -4.82 -18.87
CA ILE A 45 11.68 -4.32 -18.08
C ILE A 45 10.43 -5.12 -18.46
N GLU A 46 9.87 -5.81 -17.46
CA GLU A 46 8.64 -6.60 -17.58
C GLU A 46 7.39 -5.72 -17.44
N GLY A 47 7.38 -4.82 -16.45
CA GLY A 47 6.26 -3.95 -16.14
C GLY A 47 6.60 -2.95 -15.04
N ALA A 48 5.59 -2.30 -14.51
CA ALA A 48 5.71 -1.35 -13.42
C ALA A 48 4.77 -1.67 -12.25
N ILE A 49 5.16 -1.27 -11.06
CA ILE A 49 4.42 -1.48 -9.82
C ILE A 49 4.31 -0.14 -9.10
N LEU A 50 3.10 0.26 -8.70
CA LEU A 50 2.88 1.33 -7.73
C LEU A 50 2.51 0.70 -6.39
N CYS A 51 3.36 0.93 -5.38
CA CYS A 51 3.23 0.37 -4.04
C CYS A 51 2.64 1.39 -3.08
N LEU A 52 1.51 1.05 -2.45
CA LEU A 52 0.77 1.85 -1.48
C LEU A 52 0.91 1.22 -0.09
N ALA A 53 1.53 1.95 0.86
CA ALA A 53 1.79 1.45 2.20
C ALA A 53 0.53 1.44 3.09
N GLY A 54 0.56 0.65 4.15
CA GLY A 54 -0.48 0.60 5.18
C GLY A 54 -0.54 1.84 6.05
N GLY A 55 -1.59 1.97 6.85
CA GLY A 55 -1.67 2.99 7.89
C GLY A 55 -0.50 2.86 8.85
N THR A 56 0.01 4.00 9.33
CA THR A 56 1.21 4.10 10.19
C THR A 56 2.55 3.84 9.50
N TYR A 57 2.55 3.66 8.20
CA TYR A 57 3.72 3.49 7.35
C TYR A 57 3.80 4.57 6.27
N ASP A 58 5.00 4.74 5.71
CA ASP A 58 5.29 5.48 4.51
C ASP A 58 5.97 4.55 3.46
N LYS A 59 6.56 5.12 2.41
CA LYS A 59 7.25 4.38 1.35
C LYS A 59 8.33 3.41 1.84
N GLN A 60 8.88 3.61 3.06
CA GLN A 60 9.91 2.75 3.65
C GLN A 60 9.40 1.34 3.96
N TYR A 61 8.08 1.13 4.14
CA TYR A 61 7.49 -0.20 4.33
C TYR A 61 7.90 -1.20 3.24
N TRP A 62 8.11 -0.71 2.03
CA TRP A 62 8.48 -1.51 0.88
C TRP A 62 10.00 -1.70 0.71
N HIS A 63 10.79 -1.02 1.54
CA HIS A 63 12.25 -1.07 1.54
C HIS A 63 12.78 -0.79 2.95
N LEU A 64 12.67 -1.79 3.83
CA LEU A 64 13.18 -1.68 5.19
C LEU A 64 14.66 -2.02 5.23
N THR A 65 15.47 -1.13 5.79
CA THR A 65 16.88 -1.39 6.10
C THR A 65 17.00 -1.89 7.53
N VAL A 66 17.51 -3.10 7.70
CA VAL A 66 17.72 -3.72 9.01
C VAL A 66 19.22 -4.01 9.16
N PRO A 67 19.90 -3.46 10.19
CA PRO A 67 21.31 -3.76 10.42
C PRO A 67 21.55 -5.27 10.54
N ASP A 68 22.59 -5.76 9.88
CA ASP A 68 23.02 -7.18 9.88
C ASP A 68 21.99 -8.16 9.25
N TYR A 69 20.93 -7.67 8.64
CA TYR A 69 19.95 -8.48 7.91
C TYR A 69 19.79 -7.96 6.50
N GLU A 70 19.85 -8.86 5.55
CA GLU A 70 19.58 -8.58 4.14
C GLU A 70 18.15 -8.98 3.77
N ASP A 71 17.70 -8.51 2.59
CA ASP A 71 16.46 -8.96 1.95
C ASP A 71 15.15 -8.59 2.71
N TYR A 72 15.09 -7.37 3.28
CA TYR A 72 13.85 -6.79 3.76
C TYR A 72 13.32 -5.67 2.83
N SER A 73 13.61 -5.82 1.53
CA SER A 73 13.15 -4.90 0.49
C SER A 73 12.31 -5.63 -0.57
N PHE A 74 11.00 -5.50 -0.48
CA PHE A 74 10.08 -5.91 -1.54
C PHE A 74 10.41 -5.19 -2.86
N ALA A 75 10.69 -3.88 -2.77
CA ALA A 75 10.98 -3.06 -3.94
C ALA A 75 12.20 -3.54 -4.73
N GLU A 76 13.32 -3.85 -4.04
CA GLU A 76 14.49 -4.40 -4.72
C GLU A 76 14.25 -5.83 -5.24
N HIS A 77 13.50 -6.64 -4.49
CA HIS A 77 13.15 -8.00 -4.91
C HIS A 77 12.39 -8.00 -6.24
N MET A 78 11.43 -7.08 -6.41
CA MET A 78 10.68 -6.92 -7.65
C MET A 78 11.53 -6.27 -8.75
N ALA A 79 12.37 -5.29 -8.40
CA ALA A 79 13.25 -4.66 -9.38
C ALA A 79 14.27 -5.66 -10.00
N ARG A 80 14.81 -6.59 -9.20
CA ARG A 80 15.65 -7.68 -9.72
C ARG A 80 14.92 -8.61 -10.70
N ARG A 81 13.59 -8.60 -10.71
CA ARG A 81 12.72 -9.37 -11.62
C ARG A 81 12.21 -8.56 -12.81
N GLY A 82 12.80 -7.37 -13.04
CA GLY A 82 12.47 -6.54 -14.19
C GLY A 82 11.31 -5.58 -13.98
N PHE A 83 10.81 -5.39 -12.76
CA PHE A 83 9.78 -4.40 -12.52
C PHE A 83 10.37 -3.04 -12.14
N VAL A 84 9.89 -1.97 -12.76
CA VAL A 84 10.08 -0.61 -12.21
C VAL A 84 9.13 -0.46 -11.02
N VAL A 85 9.68 -0.23 -9.82
CA VAL A 85 8.87 -0.18 -8.59
C VAL A 85 8.84 1.24 -8.04
N VAL A 86 7.63 1.78 -7.89
CA VAL A 86 7.37 3.09 -7.30
C VAL A 86 6.75 2.88 -5.92
N THR A 87 7.45 3.25 -4.85
CA THR A 87 6.92 3.21 -3.49
C THR A 87 6.51 4.61 -3.07
N LEU A 88 5.23 4.80 -2.73
CA LEU A 88 4.61 6.12 -2.58
C LEU A 88 4.33 6.46 -1.12
N ASP A 89 4.57 7.72 -0.76
CA ASP A 89 3.98 8.34 0.42
C ASP A 89 2.61 8.91 0.07
N HIS A 90 1.58 8.51 0.80
CA HIS A 90 0.28 9.16 0.68
C HIS A 90 0.34 10.62 1.15
N LEU A 91 -0.61 11.45 0.73
CA LEU A 91 -0.76 12.79 1.33
C LEU A 91 -0.86 12.68 2.85
N ALA A 92 -0.29 13.63 3.56
CA ALA A 92 -0.17 13.69 5.02
C ALA A 92 0.67 12.57 5.65
N THR A 93 1.49 11.84 4.86
CA THR A 93 2.45 10.84 5.35
C THR A 93 3.84 11.06 4.77
N GLY A 94 4.88 10.57 5.46
CA GLY A 94 6.27 10.63 4.98
C GLY A 94 6.71 12.04 4.57
N ASP A 95 7.27 12.14 3.37
CA ASP A 95 7.75 13.39 2.77
C ASP A 95 6.68 14.11 1.93
N SER A 96 5.46 13.55 1.81
CA SER A 96 4.37 14.14 1.04
C SER A 96 3.70 15.31 1.76
N SER A 97 3.09 16.21 0.98
CA SER A 97 2.38 17.38 1.50
C SER A 97 1.20 16.98 2.40
N ASP A 98 0.92 17.79 3.42
CA ASP A 98 -0.31 17.69 4.22
C ASP A 98 -1.35 18.69 3.69
N PRO A 99 -2.49 18.25 3.14
CA PRO A 99 -3.54 19.14 2.62
C PRO A 99 -4.29 19.80 3.78
N THR A 100 -3.79 20.96 4.23
CA THR A 100 -4.24 21.63 5.46
C THR A 100 -5.63 22.25 5.35
N THR A 101 -6.06 22.64 4.14
CA THR A 101 -7.39 23.23 3.89
C THR A 101 -8.49 22.21 3.67
N SER A 102 -8.15 20.93 3.49
CA SER A 102 -9.11 19.86 3.15
C SER A 102 -9.98 19.38 4.33
N GLY A 103 -9.87 19.97 5.51
CA GLY A 103 -10.58 19.47 6.69
C GLY A 103 -10.11 18.08 7.09
N ASN A 104 -10.90 17.04 6.81
CA ASN A 104 -10.57 15.65 7.10
C ASN A 104 -9.89 14.97 5.91
N VAL A 105 -8.72 14.39 6.12
CA VAL A 105 -8.00 13.58 5.14
C VAL A 105 -8.47 12.13 5.25
N GLY A 106 -9.50 11.79 4.46
CA GLY A 106 -10.06 10.44 4.37
C GLY A 106 -9.53 9.66 3.17
N LEU A 107 -9.90 8.38 3.09
CA LEU A 107 -9.40 7.46 2.05
C LEU A 107 -9.74 7.90 0.63
N ARG A 108 -10.90 8.52 0.39
CA ARG A 108 -11.25 9.02 -0.95
C ARG A 108 -10.34 10.15 -1.42
N LEU A 109 -9.94 11.05 -0.51
CA LEU A 109 -9.00 12.11 -0.83
C LEU A 109 -7.62 11.52 -1.14
N LEU A 110 -7.14 10.59 -0.31
CA LEU A 110 -5.86 9.89 -0.54
C LEU A 110 -5.89 9.15 -1.88
N ALA A 111 -6.94 8.37 -2.15
CA ALA A 111 -7.08 7.62 -3.39
C ALA A 111 -7.09 8.52 -4.64
N ARG A 112 -7.63 9.74 -4.55
CA ARG A 112 -7.58 10.71 -5.64
C ARG A 112 -6.17 11.15 -5.96
N GLY A 113 -5.36 11.45 -4.95
CA GLY A 113 -3.95 11.76 -5.11
C GLY A 113 -3.16 10.57 -5.67
N ASP A 114 -3.37 9.38 -5.10
CA ASP A 114 -2.70 8.14 -5.52
C ASP A 114 -3.05 7.78 -6.98
N ALA A 115 -4.30 8.02 -7.42
CA ALA A 115 -4.73 7.82 -8.80
C ALA A 115 -4.03 8.78 -9.77
N GLU A 116 -3.87 10.05 -9.39
CA GLU A 116 -3.13 11.03 -10.18
C GLU A 116 -1.64 10.63 -10.30
N VAL A 117 -1.03 10.16 -9.20
CA VAL A 117 0.33 9.63 -9.24
C VAL A 117 0.43 8.44 -10.20
N ALA A 118 -0.49 7.49 -10.15
CA ALA A 118 -0.50 6.32 -11.03
C ALA A 118 -0.62 6.72 -12.51
N ARG A 119 -1.45 7.73 -12.83
CA ARG A 119 -1.55 8.31 -14.17
C ARG A 119 -0.22 8.91 -14.62
N GLN A 120 0.42 9.74 -13.76
CA GLN A 120 1.71 10.36 -14.06
C GLN A 120 2.83 9.33 -14.19
N VAL A 121 2.85 8.28 -13.37
CA VAL A 121 3.80 7.17 -13.49
C VAL A 121 3.69 6.53 -14.87
N THR A 122 2.48 6.19 -15.31
CA THR A 122 2.24 5.60 -16.61
C THR A 122 2.70 6.51 -17.75
N GLU A 123 2.35 7.78 -17.71
CA GLU A 123 2.73 8.76 -18.75
C GLU A 123 4.23 8.99 -18.79
N ARG A 124 4.87 9.18 -17.62
CA ARG A 124 6.31 9.41 -17.54
C ARG A 124 7.10 8.17 -17.93
N LEU A 125 6.63 6.94 -17.66
CA LEU A 125 7.25 5.71 -18.16
C LEU A 125 7.16 5.62 -19.68
N LYS A 126 5.99 5.89 -20.25
CA LYS A 126 5.82 5.90 -21.72
C LYS A 126 6.71 6.92 -22.41
N ALA A 127 6.93 8.06 -21.79
CA ALA A 127 7.78 9.14 -22.31
C ALA A 127 9.27 8.98 -21.97
N GLY A 128 9.67 8.03 -21.11
CA GLY A 128 11.04 7.90 -20.60
C GLY A 128 11.47 9.06 -19.70
N THR A 129 10.52 9.66 -18.96
CA THR A 129 10.77 10.85 -18.13
C THR A 129 10.49 10.62 -16.64
N LEU A 130 10.23 9.37 -16.25
CA LEU A 130 10.00 9.07 -14.82
C LEU A 130 11.27 9.30 -14.00
N THR A 131 12.39 8.87 -14.53
CA THR A 131 13.74 9.14 -14.02
C THR A 131 14.67 9.46 -15.19
N THR A 132 15.90 9.90 -14.91
CA THR A 132 16.88 10.27 -15.94
C THR A 132 17.48 9.07 -16.68
N ASP A 133 17.34 7.86 -16.14
CA ASP A 133 18.04 6.67 -16.63
C ASP A 133 17.11 5.65 -17.32
N LEU A 134 15.79 5.89 -17.29
CA LEU A 134 14.82 5.02 -17.94
C LEU A 134 14.54 5.46 -19.37
N GLU A 135 14.67 4.50 -20.29
CA GLU A 135 14.23 4.69 -21.68
C GLU A 135 12.70 4.66 -21.79
N PRO A 136 12.11 5.26 -22.83
CA PRO A 136 10.68 5.18 -23.08
C PRO A 136 10.15 3.75 -23.13
N LEU A 137 9.06 3.50 -22.42
CA LEU A 137 8.32 2.25 -22.41
C LEU A 137 6.94 2.46 -23.06
N PRO A 138 6.81 2.39 -24.39
CA PRO A 138 5.57 2.72 -25.10
C PRO A 138 4.37 1.88 -24.64
N THR A 139 4.64 0.65 -24.27
CA THR A 139 3.65 -0.26 -23.67
C THR A 139 4.13 -0.68 -22.29
N VAL A 140 3.46 -0.21 -21.26
CA VAL A 140 3.76 -0.59 -19.87
C VAL A 140 2.50 -1.14 -19.22
N THR A 141 2.64 -2.31 -18.57
CA THR A 141 1.63 -2.87 -17.69
C THR A 141 1.89 -2.32 -16.28
N LEU A 142 0.90 -1.66 -15.68
CA LEU A 142 1.00 -1.11 -14.33
C LEU A 142 0.16 -1.92 -13.35
N PHE A 143 0.81 -2.45 -12.32
CA PHE A 143 0.14 -3.11 -11.20
C PHE A 143 0.04 -2.18 -10.00
N GLY A 144 -1.16 -2.12 -9.38
CA GLY A 144 -1.33 -1.54 -8.05
C GLY A 144 -1.05 -2.59 -6.97
N VAL A 145 -0.10 -2.34 -6.08
CA VAL A 145 0.23 -3.23 -4.96
C VAL A 145 0.01 -2.48 -3.65
N GLY A 146 -0.98 -2.87 -2.88
CA GLY A 146 -1.30 -2.23 -1.60
C GLY A 146 -1.19 -3.20 -0.43
N HIS A 147 -0.79 -2.68 0.73
CA HIS A 147 -0.81 -3.41 1.99
C HIS A 147 -1.72 -2.70 3.00
N SER A 148 -2.62 -3.43 3.67
CA SER A 148 -3.49 -2.89 4.71
C SER A 148 -4.30 -1.68 4.20
N MET A 149 -4.17 -0.50 4.78
CA MET A 149 -4.78 0.73 4.26
C MET A 149 -4.41 0.97 2.78
N GLY A 150 -3.19 0.66 2.38
CA GLY A 150 -2.77 0.73 0.98
C GLY A 150 -3.53 -0.23 0.07
N ALA A 151 -3.93 -1.41 0.55
CA ALA A 151 -4.77 -2.34 -0.23
C ALA A 151 -6.20 -1.79 -0.38
N CYS A 152 -6.74 -1.19 0.68
CA CYS A 152 -8.01 -0.47 0.62
C CYS A 152 -7.93 0.69 -0.40
N LEU A 153 -6.87 1.50 -0.36
CA LEU A 153 -6.63 2.58 -1.32
C LEU A 153 -6.48 2.06 -2.75
N THR A 154 -5.70 0.98 -2.97
CA THR A 154 -5.57 0.34 -4.29
C THR A 154 -6.93 -0.09 -4.84
N THR A 155 -7.80 -0.64 -3.98
CA THR A 155 -9.18 -1.03 -4.34
C THR A 155 -10.02 0.18 -4.74
N ILE A 156 -9.95 1.29 -3.98
CA ILE A 156 -10.68 2.52 -4.30
C ILE A 156 -10.17 3.13 -5.62
N VAL A 157 -8.83 3.24 -5.78
CA VAL A 157 -8.20 3.78 -6.99
C VAL A 157 -8.63 2.99 -8.22
N GLN A 158 -8.57 1.65 -8.18
CA GLN A 158 -8.99 0.85 -9.33
C GLN A 158 -10.48 0.98 -9.61
N SER A 159 -11.30 0.96 -8.57
CA SER A 159 -12.76 1.03 -8.69
C SER A 159 -13.25 2.36 -9.28
N GLU A 160 -12.65 3.49 -8.90
CA GLU A 160 -13.11 4.82 -9.30
C GLU A 160 -12.39 5.37 -10.54
N TYR A 161 -11.12 4.96 -10.77
CA TYR A 161 -10.28 5.57 -11.81
C TYR A 161 -9.78 4.59 -12.87
N ASN A 162 -9.99 3.27 -12.71
CA ASN A 162 -9.54 2.23 -13.66
C ASN A 162 -8.07 2.38 -14.08
N THR A 163 -7.19 2.48 -13.11
CA THR A 163 -5.81 2.92 -13.30
C THR A 163 -4.84 1.77 -13.56
N TYR A 164 -5.13 0.58 -13.00
CA TYR A 164 -4.22 -0.56 -13.01
C TYR A 164 -4.67 -1.65 -14.00
N ASP A 165 -3.72 -2.39 -14.55
CA ASP A 165 -3.97 -3.59 -15.37
C ASP A 165 -4.19 -4.85 -14.50
N GLY A 166 -3.82 -4.78 -13.22
CA GLY A 166 -4.06 -5.79 -12.20
C GLY A 166 -3.77 -5.24 -10.82
N VAL A 167 -4.37 -5.83 -9.79
CA VAL A 167 -4.23 -5.40 -8.40
C VAL A 167 -3.70 -6.51 -7.51
N VAL A 168 -2.82 -6.16 -6.57
CA VAL A 168 -2.29 -7.03 -5.52
C VAL A 168 -2.68 -6.43 -4.18
N LEU A 169 -3.58 -7.07 -3.47
CA LEU A 169 -4.20 -6.60 -2.25
C LEU A 169 -3.72 -7.45 -1.09
N LEU A 170 -2.88 -6.86 -0.25
CA LEU A 170 -2.16 -7.56 0.82
C LEU A 170 -2.67 -7.11 2.19
N GLY A 171 -2.96 -8.06 3.08
CA GLY A 171 -3.30 -7.77 4.47
C GLY A 171 -4.56 -6.94 4.65
N TYR A 172 -5.55 -7.09 3.77
CA TYR A 172 -6.82 -6.41 3.88
C TYR A 172 -7.93 -7.22 3.23
N GLY A 173 -9.10 -7.22 3.85
CA GLY A 173 -10.30 -7.88 3.34
C GLY A 173 -11.50 -6.92 3.37
N VAL A 174 -12.58 -7.32 2.73
CA VAL A 174 -13.85 -6.58 2.76
C VAL A 174 -14.47 -6.64 4.16
N ASP A 175 -14.41 -7.82 4.77
CA ASP A 175 -14.84 -8.05 6.14
C ASP A 175 -13.60 -8.21 7.01
N ILE A 176 -13.20 -7.15 7.68
CA ILE A 176 -12.09 -7.15 8.64
C ILE A 176 -12.60 -7.53 10.03
N THR A 177 -11.74 -8.20 10.80
CA THR A 177 -12.01 -8.42 12.23
C THR A 177 -12.07 -7.06 12.92
N PRO A 178 -13.21 -6.69 13.53
CA PRO A 178 -13.30 -5.43 14.26
C PRO A 178 -12.23 -5.42 15.36
N THR A 179 -11.48 -4.34 15.44
CA THR A 179 -10.50 -4.14 16.52
C THR A 179 -11.18 -3.88 17.87
N THR A 180 -12.52 -3.76 17.86
CA THR A 180 -13.37 -3.54 19.06
C THR A 180 -14.81 -4.00 18.80
N ASP A 181 -15.53 -4.41 19.84
CA ASP A 181 -16.90 -4.94 19.83
C ASP A 181 -18.02 -3.97 19.37
N SER A 182 -17.68 -2.79 18.90
CA SER A 182 -18.62 -1.66 18.88
C SER A 182 -19.17 -1.25 17.52
N SER A 183 -18.84 -1.93 16.42
CA SER A 183 -19.28 -1.53 15.08
C SER A 183 -20.68 -2.00 14.69
N ALA A 184 -21.36 -2.74 15.57
CA ALA A 184 -22.65 -3.38 15.27
C ALA A 184 -23.89 -2.47 15.43
N ASP A 185 -23.77 -1.36 16.16
CA ASP A 185 -24.94 -0.58 16.59
C ASP A 185 -25.36 0.55 15.65
N ALA A 186 -24.51 0.96 14.69
CA ALA A 186 -24.87 2.02 13.73
C ALA A 186 -25.45 1.41 12.44
N GLU A 187 -26.65 1.87 12.06
CA GLU A 187 -27.41 1.34 10.91
C GLU A 187 -26.76 1.72 9.57
N ASP A 188 -26.04 2.84 9.49
CA ASP A 188 -25.42 3.31 8.25
C ASP A 188 -23.87 3.39 8.33
N LEU A 189 -23.24 3.45 7.15
CA LEU A 189 -21.78 3.49 7.04
C LEU A 189 -21.19 4.75 7.71
N SER A 190 -21.86 5.90 7.64
CA SER A 190 -21.36 7.15 8.23
C SER A 190 -21.28 7.05 9.75
N GLY A 191 -22.34 6.55 10.38
CA GLY A 191 -22.35 6.34 11.82
C GLY A 191 -21.30 5.32 12.29
N ARG A 192 -21.07 4.25 11.51
CA ARG A 192 -20.00 3.28 11.80
C ARG A 192 -18.61 3.90 11.72
N ILE A 193 -18.36 4.77 10.74
CA ILE A 193 -17.08 5.48 10.63
C ILE A 193 -16.87 6.44 11.80
N GLU A 194 -17.90 7.20 12.20
CA GLU A 194 -17.81 8.09 13.36
C GLU A 194 -17.54 7.32 14.67
N GLN A 195 -18.14 6.16 14.81
CA GLN A 195 -17.89 5.27 15.94
C GLN A 195 -16.46 4.72 15.90
N SER A 196 -15.99 4.25 14.74
CA SER A 196 -14.62 3.82 14.54
C SER A 196 -13.61 4.94 14.85
N GLU A 197 -13.92 6.20 14.51
CA GLU A 197 -13.07 7.34 14.86
C GLU A 197 -12.98 7.58 16.36
N LYS A 198 -14.08 7.53 17.08
CA LYS A 198 -14.09 7.66 18.55
C LYS A 198 -13.25 6.58 19.22
N ILE A 199 -13.39 5.35 18.74
CA ILE A 199 -12.64 4.20 19.24
C ILE A 199 -11.17 4.36 18.93
N PHE A 200 -10.81 4.69 17.68
CA PHE A 200 -9.44 4.91 17.26
C PHE A 200 -8.76 5.98 18.13
N ARG A 201 -9.41 7.14 18.33
CA ARG A 201 -8.89 8.21 19.18
C ARG A 201 -8.68 7.77 20.63
N SER A 202 -9.63 7.02 21.19
CA SER A 202 -9.54 6.50 22.56
C SER A 202 -8.37 5.54 22.73
N HIS A 203 -8.19 4.59 21.79
CA HIS A 203 -7.10 3.59 21.87
C HIS A 203 -5.71 4.16 21.61
N THR A 204 -5.61 5.18 20.77
CA THR A 204 -4.33 5.79 20.41
C THR A 204 -3.95 6.98 21.30
N GLY A 205 -4.86 7.44 22.16
CA GLY A 205 -4.70 8.67 22.94
C GLY A 205 -4.69 9.94 22.06
N THR A 206 -5.28 9.86 20.86
CA THR A 206 -5.30 10.99 19.91
C THR A 206 -6.28 12.06 20.38
N PRO A 207 -5.82 13.33 20.60
CA PRO A 207 -6.69 14.41 21.04
C PRO A 207 -7.81 14.72 20.04
N ASP A 208 -8.92 15.27 20.56
CA ASP A 208 -9.97 15.81 19.71
C ASP A 208 -9.43 16.93 18.81
N GLY A 209 -9.84 16.92 17.54
CA GLY A 209 -9.39 17.89 16.55
C GLY A 209 -8.03 17.60 15.93
N ALA A 210 -7.23 16.65 16.43
CA ALA A 210 -6.02 16.23 15.76
C ALA A 210 -6.36 15.56 14.40
N ARG A 211 -5.71 16.02 13.32
CA ARG A 211 -5.95 15.53 11.96
C ARG A 211 -5.18 14.25 11.65
N SER A 212 -4.02 14.08 12.28
CA SER A 212 -3.16 12.90 12.13
C SER A 212 -2.50 12.54 13.45
N THR A 213 -2.06 11.29 13.59
CA THR A 213 -1.40 10.79 14.79
C THR A 213 -0.31 9.79 14.46
N ILE A 214 0.59 9.55 15.42
CA ILE A 214 1.47 8.39 15.42
C ILE A 214 0.83 7.35 16.35
N VAL A 215 0.59 6.15 15.83
CA VAL A 215 -0.06 5.08 16.59
C VAL A 215 0.99 4.30 17.39
N PRO A 216 0.82 4.11 18.70
CA PRO A 216 1.74 3.31 19.49
C PRO A 216 1.87 1.87 18.96
N ARG A 217 3.10 1.41 18.70
CA ARG A 217 3.37 0.07 18.15
C ARG A 217 3.13 -1.07 19.14
N GLY A 218 3.33 -0.82 20.43
CA GLY A 218 3.24 -1.86 21.46
C GLY A 218 1.96 -2.70 21.39
N PRO A 219 0.76 -2.10 21.37
CA PRO A 219 -0.50 -2.85 21.25
C PRO A 219 -0.68 -3.59 19.92
N LEU A 220 -0.03 -3.12 18.84
CA LEU A 220 -0.15 -3.70 17.51
C LEU A 220 0.86 -4.83 17.24
N ARG A 221 1.86 -5.00 18.09
CA ARG A 221 2.98 -5.91 17.85
C ARG A 221 2.54 -7.36 17.58
N ALA A 222 1.61 -7.87 18.38
CA ALA A 222 1.09 -9.22 18.20
C ALA A 222 0.24 -9.40 16.93
N LEU A 223 -0.37 -8.34 16.42
CA LEU A 223 -1.06 -8.35 15.13
C LEU A 223 -0.05 -8.24 13.98
N PHE A 224 0.96 -7.41 14.12
CA PHE A 224 1.89 -7.07 13.02
C PHE A 224 2.91 -8.18 12.77
N HIS A 225 3.47 -8.76 13.83
CA HIS A 225 4.62 -9.65 13.74
C HIS A 225 4.33 -11.01 14.35
N ALA A 226 4.63 -12.06 13.58
CA ALA A 226 4.67 -13.43 14.10
C ALA A 226 5.83 -13.58 15.11
N PRO A 227 5.73 -14.55 16.04
CA PRO A 227 6.76 -14.74 17.10
C PRO A 227 8.17 -15.06 16.60
N ASP A 228 8.33 -15.53 15.37
CA ASP A 228 9.60 -15.88 14.74
C ASP A 228 10.30 -14.70 14.03
N VAL A 229 9.66 -13.53 14.00
CA VAL A 229 10.28 -12.31 13.43
C VAL A 229 11.40 -11.84 14.35
N PRO A 230 12.65 -11.65 13.85
CA PRO A 230 13.76 -11.22 14.66
C PRO A 230 13.52 -9.87 15.35
N SER A 231 13.95 -9.73 16.59
CA SER A 231 13.78 -8.48 17.36
C SER A 231 14.41 -7.26 16.71
N ALA A 232 15.53 -7.43 15.98
CA ALA A 232 16.16 -6.36 15.22
C ALA A 232 15.27 -5.86 14.07
N VAL A 233 14.52 -6.75 13.41
CA VAL A 233 13.55 -6.41 12.38
C VAL A 233 12.38 -5.63 12.96
N ILE A 234 11.85 -6.11 14.12
CA ILE A 234 10.78 -5.41 14.84
C ILE A 234 11.24 -4.00 15.26
N ALA A 235 12.47 -3.86 15.75
CA ALA A 235 13.01 -2.57 16.15
C ALA A 235 13.19 -1.62 14.95
N ALA A 236 13.63 -2.14 13.80
CA ALA A 236 13.75 -1.36 12.56
C ALA A 236 12.36 -0.92 12.04
N ASP A 237 11.36 -1.80 12.11
CA ASP A 237 9.96 -1.49 11.78
C ASP A 237 9.37 -0.42 12.71
N ASP A 238 9.57 -0.56 14.03
CA ASP A 238 9.14 0.44 15.01
C ASP A 238 9.76 1.83 14.73
N ALA A 239 11.02 1.87 14.26
CA ALA A 239 11.71 3.10 13.92
C ALA A 239 11.24 3.72 12.58
N ALA A 240 10.70 2.91 11.67
CA ALA A 240 10.20 3.33 10.37
C ALA A 240 8.71 3.73 10.36
N GLN A 241 8.10 3.87 11.55
CA GLN A 241 6.68 4.27 11.63
C GLN A 241 6.46 5.69 11.13
N SER A 242 5.31 5.93 10.51
CA SER A 242 4.87 7.24 10.03
C SER A 242 3.55 7.66 10.68
N ARG A 243 3.18 8.91 10.47
CA ARG A 243 1.86 9.42 10.87
C ARG A 243 0.77 8.80 9.99
N VAL A 244 -0.43 8.73 10.54
CA VAL A 244 -1.63 8.34 9.78
C VAL A 244 -2.71 9.40 9.96
N PRO A 245 -3.41 9.84 8.90
CA PRO A 245 -4.58 10.69 9.02
C PRO A 245 -5.68 9.96 9.82
N VAL A 246 -6.23 10.62 10.83
CA VAL A 246 -7.21 10.01 11.75
C VAL A 246 -8.45 9.53 11.00
N ARG A 247 -8.95 10.32 10.05
CA ARG A 247 -10.12 9.95 9.26
C ARG A 247 -9.86 8.72 8.41
N ALA A 248 -8.72 8.65 7.70
CA ALA A 248 -8.35 7.50 6.89
C ALA A 248 -8.19 6.23 7.76
N ALA A 249 -7.54 6.36 8.93
CA ALA A 249 -7.42 5.25 9.88
C ALA A 249 -8.78 4.74 10.39
N SER A 250 -9.73 5.64 10.60
CA SER A 250 -11.07 5.29 11.04
C SER A 250 -11.87 4.60 9.94
N GLU A 251 -11.78 5.10 8.71
CA GLU A 251 -12.45 4.51 7.54
C GLU A 251 -11.92 3.10 7.25
N VAL A 252 -10.60 2.90 7.25
CA VAL A 252 -9.99 1.59 6.96
C VAL A 252 -10.30 0.54 8.02
N THR A 253 -10.52 0.94 9.27
CA THR A 253 -10.89 0.04 10.37
C THR A 253 -12.40 -0.19 10.48
N THR A 254 -13.20 0.41 9.61
CA THR A 254 -14.66 0.22 9.57
C THR A 254 -15.02 -0.99 8.69
N PRO A 255 -15.56 -2.09 9.25
CA PRO A 255 -15.92 -3.27 8.47
C PRO A 255 -16.89 -2.96 7.34
N GLY A 256 -16.62 -3.51 6.16
CA GLY A 256 -17.44 -3.32 4.97
C GLY A 256 -17.26 -1.98 4.26
N PHE A 257 -16.35 -1.10 4.73
CA PHE A 257 -16.10 0.19 4.09
C PHE A 257 -15.75 0.06 2.61
N VAL A 258 -14.92 -0.93 2.26
CA VAL A 258 -14.42 -1.13 0.90
C VAL A 258 -15.34 -1.98 0.01
N ARG A 259 -16.45 -2.53 0.54
CA ARG A 259 -17.30 -3.52 -0.14
C ARG A 259 -17.75 -3.07 -1.53
N GLU A 260 -18.36 -1.89 -1.65
CA GLU A 260 -18.85 -1.38 -2.92
C GLU A 260 -17.73 -1.16 -3.96
N TYR A 261 -16.51 -0.86 -3.50
CA TYR A 261 -15.35 -0.71 -4.36
C TYR A 261 -14.83 -2.07 -4.83
N ALA A 262 -14.74 -3.05 -3.94
CA ALA A 262 -14.30 -4.41 -4.26
C ALA A 262 -15.21 -5.08 -5.31
N GLU A 263 -16.51 -4.89 -5.21
CA GLU A 263 -17.49 -5.42 -6.18
C GLU A 263 -17.30 -4.90 -7.60
N ARG A 264 -16.66 -3.72 -7.77
CA ARG A 264 -16.40 -3.08 -9.07
C ARG A 264 -15.00 -3.33 -9.64
N ILE A 265 -14.12 -4.03 -8.93
CA ILE A 265 -12.80 -4.39 -9.46
C ILE A 265 -12.98 -5.29 -10.67
N ASN A 266 -12.60 -4.79 -11.85
CA ASN A 266 -12.82 -5.40 -13.15
C ASN A 266 -11.53 -5.92 -13.82
N VAL A 267 -10.41 -5.91 -13.10
CA VAL A 267 -9.11 -6.41 -13.52
C VAL A 267 -8.72 -7.65 -12.72
N PRO A 268 -7.73 -8.46 -13.16
CA PRO A 268 -7.20 -9.55 -12.36
C PRO A 268 -6.72 -9.08 -10.98
N GLY A 269 -7.02 -9.86 -9.94
CA GLY A 269 -6.65 -9.58 -8.56
C GLY A 269 -5.85 -10.72 -7.92
N PHE A 270 -4.84 -10.36 -7.14
CA PHE A 270 -4.13 -11.24 -6.22
C PHE A 270 -4.43 -10.79 -4.79
N LEU A 271 -5.03 -11.68 -4.01
CA LEU A 271 -5.30 -11.46 -2.60
C LEU A 271 -4.24 -12.18 -1.78
N GLY A 272 -3.53 -11.45 -0.93
CA GLY A 272 -2.48 -12.00 -0.09
C GLY A 272 -2.73 -11.69 1.39
N LEU A 273 -2.86 -12.72 2.21
CA LEU A 273 -3.16 -12.61 3.62
C LEU A 273 -2.18 -13.45 4.45
N GLY A 274 -1.89 -13.02 5.66
CA GLY A 274 -1.21 -13.85 6.65
C GLY A 274 -2.18 -14.88 7.24
N GLU A 275 -1.65 -15.98 7.78
CA GLU A 275 -2.47 -16.96 8.52
C GLU A 275 -3.18 -16.33 9.73
N SER A 276 -2.53 -15.35 10.38
CA SER A 276 -3.08 -14.56 11.49
C SER A 276 -3.14 -13.08 11.08
N ASP A 277 -4.14 -12.72 10.29
CA ASP A 277 -4.31 -11.39 9.72
C ASP A 277 -5.66 -10.77 10.10
N VAL A 278 -6.00 -9.64 9.52
CA VAL A 278 -7.21 -8.87 9.81
C VAL A 278 -8.48 -9.48 9.22
N SER A 279 -8.41 -10.35 8.20
CA SER A 279 -9.58 -11.04 7.66
C SER A 279 -10.01 -12.18 8.60
N PRO A 280 -11.29 -12.22 9.01
CA PRO A 280 -11.79 -13.31 9.87
C PRO A 280 -11.88 -14.64 9.14
N ASP A 281 -12.06 -14.62 7.81
CA ASP A 281 -12.07 -15.80 6.95
C ASP A 281 -11.51 -15.46 5.57
N PRO A 282 -10.17 -15.61 5.37
CA PRO A 282 -9.51 -15.27 4.11
C PRO A 282 -10.05 -16.07 2.90
N TRP A 283 -10.62 -17.26 3.13
CA TRP A 283 -11.10 -18.11 2.05
C TRP A 283 -12.38 -17.61 1.41
N THR A 284 -13.13 -16.75 2.09
CA THR A 284 -14.36 -16.14 1.55
C THR A 284 -14.08 -14.81 0.82
N GLU A 285 -12.92 -14.20 1.00
CA GLU A 285 -12.58 -12.91 0.39
C GLU A 285 -12.73 -12.85 -1.13
N PRO A 286 -12.32 -13.88 -1.92
CA PRO A 286 -12.47 -13.84 -3.38
C PRO A 286 -13.89 -13.59 -3.88
N ALA A 287 -14.92 -13.98 -3.12
CA ALA A 287 -16.32 -13.79 -3.49
C ALA A 287 -16.79 -12.33 -3.51
N ASN A 288 -16.01 -11.43 -2.91
CA ASN A 288 -16.32 -9.99 -2.88
C ASN A 288 -15.96 -9.28 -4.19
N TYR A 289 -15.06 -9.84 -5.01
CA TYR A 289 -14.54 -9.21 -6.23
C TYR A 289 -15.33 -9.68 -7.48
N ARG A 290 -16.63 -9.39 -7.51
CA ARG A 290 -17.60 -9.97 -8.44
C ARG A 290 -17.40 -9.57 -9.90
N ALA A 291 -16.86 -8.38 -10.17
CA ALA A 291 -16.61 -7.92 -11.53
C ALA A 291 -15.28 -8.46 -12.10
N SER A 292 -14.38 -8.99 -11.27
CA SER A 292 -13.14 -9.57 -11.73
C SER A 292 -13.35 -10.99 -12.24
N ASN A 293 -12.71 -11.33 -13.36
CA ASN A 293 -12.74 -12.67 -13.95
C ASN A 293 -11.58 -13.56 -13.50
N ALA A 294 -10.66 -13.06 -12.68
CA ALA A 294 -9.46 -13.78 -12.29
C ALA A 294 -8.95 -13.32 -10.91
N ILE A 295 -9.40 -13.99 -9.86
CA ILE A 295 -8.93 -13.75 -8.49
C ILE A 295 -8.07 -14.95 -8.06
N SER A 296 -6.86 -14.64 -7.59
CA SER A 296 -5.96 -15.59 -6.93
C SER A 296 -5.90 -15.25 -5.44
N LEU A 297 -5.88 -16.27 -4.59
CA LEU A 297 -5.73 -16.11 -3.13
C LEU A 297 -4.52 -16.90 -2.65
N VAL A 298 -3.68 -16.23 -1.86
CA VAL A 298 -2.58 -16.88 -1.13
C VAL A 298 -2.68 -16.50 0.33
N VAL A 299 -2.74 -17.50 1.20
CA VAL A 299 -2.62 -17.32 2.66
C VAL A 299 -1.22 -17.78 3.05
N LEU A 300 -0.39 -16.86 3.57
CA LEU A 300 0.99 -17.13 3.95
C LEU A 300 1.03 -17.79 5.34
N PRO A 301 1.43 -19.08 5.42
CA PRO A 301 1.50 -19.77 6.70
C PRO A 301 2.50 -19.12 7.66
N GLY A 302 2.18 -19.08 8.95
CA GLY A 302 3.01 -18.52 10.00
C GLY A 302 3.22 -17.02 9.91
N SER A 303 2.52 -16.33 9.01
CA SER A 303 2.60 -14.87 8.88
C SER A 303 1.45 -14.19 9.61
N HIS A 304 1.77 -13.05 10.20
CA HIS A 304 0.84 -12.07 10.70
C HIS A 304 0.66 -10.94 9.68
N HIS A 305 0.10 -9.82 10.10
CA HIS A 305 -0.31 -8.72 9.21
C HIS A 305 0.83 -8.12 8.37
N CYS A 306 2.03 -7.91 8.94
CA CYS A 306 3.15 -7.29 8.23
C CYS A 306 3.97 -8.32 7.44
N HIS A 307 3.44 -8.78 6.32
CA HIS A 307 4.01 -9.84 5.47
C HIS A 307 5.45 -9.57 5.01
N ASN A 308 5.80 -8.30 4.76
CA ASN A 308 7.14 -7.90 4.33
C ASN A 308 8.22 -8.18 5.36
N PHE A 309 7.84 -8.43 6.61
CA PHE A 309 8.76 -8.73 7.71
C PHE A 309 8.69 -10.19 8.17
N ALA A 310 7.73 -10.96 7.64
CA ALA A 310 7.59 -12.39 7.95
C ALA A 310 8.78 -13.21 7.48
N THR A 311 9.06 -14.32 8.15
CA THR A 311 10.09 -15.28 7.73
C THR A 311 9.83 -15.83 6.34
N GLY A 312 8.55 -16.07 6.00
CA GLY A 312 8.11 -16.55 4.68
C GLY A 312 8.05 -15.50 3.57
N ARG A 313 8.40 -14.23 3.82
CA ARG A 313 8.24 -13.09 2.89
C ARG A 313 8.78 -13.33 1.49
N ARG A 314 9.97 -13.93 1.34
CA ARG A 314 10.61 -14.12 0.02
C ARG A 314 9.78 -15.05 -0.86
N ARG A 315 9.29 -16.16 -0.31
CA ARG A 315 8.39 -17.05 -1.03
C ARG A 315 7.11 -16.33 -1.44
N PHE A 316 6.54 -15.52 -0.55
CA PHE A 316 5.34 -14.75 -0.83
C PHE A 316 5.57 -13.72 -1.95
N TRP A 317 6.71 -13.03 -1.95
CA TRP A 317 7.10 -12.12 -3.01
C TRP A 317 7.33 -12.84 -4.35
N ASP A 318 7.86 -14.06 -4.33
CA ASP A 318 8.02 -14.89 -5.53
C ASP A 318 6.66 -15.29 -6.13
N GLU A 319 5.68 -15.64 -5.31
CA GLU A 319 4.30 -15.91 -5.75
C GLU A 319 3.67 -14.67 -6.40
N ILE A 320 3.83 -13.49 -5.80
CA ILE A 320 3.34 -12.22 -6.35
C ILE A 320 4.01 -11.90 -7.69
N ALA A 321 5.34 -12.00 -7.77
CA ALA A 321 6.09 -11.75 -8.99
C ALA A 321 5.69 -12.72 -10.11
N GLY A 322 5.59 -14.01 -9.81
CA GLY A 322 5.15 -15.04 -10.75
C GLY A 322 3.74 -14.78 -11.29
N TRP A 323 2.83 -14.38 -10.39
CA TRP A 323 1.47 -14.02 -10.79
C TRP A 323 1.46 -12.81 -11.74
N MET A 324 2.20 -11.74 -11.42
CA MET A 324 2.26 -10.55 -12.28
C MET A 324 2.86 -10.88 -13.65
N THR A 325 3.95 -11.63 -13.71
CA THR A 325 4.58 -12.05 -14.98
C THR A 325 3.61 -12.88 -15.83
N GLN A 326 2.85 -13.79 -15.22
CA GLN A 326 1.82 -14.54 -15.93
C GLN A 326 0.73 -13.62 -16.51
N ARG A 327 0.28 -12.58 -15.76
CA ARG A 327 -0.73 -11.65 -16.25
C ARG A 327 -0.22 -10.83 -17.44
N ILE A 328 1.02 -10.34 -17.39
CA ILE A 328 1.65 -9.63 -18.53
C ILE A 328 1.63 -10.49 -19.78
N THR A 329 1.98 -11.77 -19.67
CA THR A 329 1.99 -12.71 -20.80
C THR A 329 0.58 -12.92 -21.40
N LEU A 330 -0.48 -12.82 -20.59
CA LEU A 330 -1.86 -12.96 -21.06
C LEU A 330 -2.44 -11.68 -21.67
N ILE A 331 -1.87 -10.52 -21.36
CA ILE A 331 -2.29 -9.21 -21.90
C ILE A 331 -1.59 -8.91 -23.25
N ARG A 332 -0.35 -9.36 -23.41
CA ARG A 332 0.44 -9.26 -24.67
C ARG A 332 -0.02 -10.29 -25.72
#